data_1649b08927217be948a4776df1b06ec9
#
_entry.id   1649b08927217be948a4776df1b06ec9
#
_cell.length_a   1.000
_cell.length_b   1.000
_cell.length_c   1.000
_cell.angle_alpha   90.00
_cell.angle_beta   90.00
_cell.angle_gamma   90.00
#
_symmetry.space_group_name_H-M   'P 1'
#
loop_
_entity.id
_entity.type
_entity.pdbx_description
1 polymer ?
#
loop_
_entity_poly.entity_id
_entity_poly.type
_entity_poly.pdbx_seq_one_letter_code
_entity_poly.pdbx_strand_id
1 'polypeptide(L)'
;MTIVRWLLLLTLCPMVGELARAQDPPVNYDEAKVPDYELPDPLVMEDGTPVETPEQWYKHRRPELLRLFEEHVYGRTPKRSLEIRARMINECLAFGGRALRREFDLSVPGKSDGPIRLLIYSPTQVDGPAPAFLALNFTGNQSIQPDPEITLSTQWMRQVPGRGIEKNRATPASRGTLASRWPVPLILERGYALVTLYYGDIDPDFDDGFANGVHPALDTESGRGSSAWGSIAAWAWGLSRSLDYLESDELVDAGRVALLGHSRLGKTALWAGATDERFALVISNNSGCGGAALSRRCFGETVARINRAAPHWFCERFRAYNGRESDLPVDQHQLIALIAPRPVLICSAEEDRWADPLGELLAARAAAPVFRFLDAAPLVHRLRPGKHDVTAEDWMAYMDFADREL
;
A
#
# COMPACT_ATOMS: atom_id res chain seq x y z
N MET A 1 -25.26 73.68 -37.64
CA MET A 1 -24.00 72.99 -37.86
C MET A 1 -23.67 72.19 -36.60
N THR A 2 -24.00 70.89 -36.64
CA THR A 2 -23.86 70.01 -35.47
C THR A 2 -22.83 68.96 -35.81
N ILE A 3 -21.69 68.98 -35.08
CA ILE A 3 -20.57 68.07 -35.28
C ILE A 3 -20.83 66.80 -34.46
N VAL A 4 -21.03 65.65 -35.12
CA VAL A 4 -21.13 64.31 -34.50
C VAL A 4 -19.71 63.73 -34.37
N ARG A 5 -19.26 63.54 -33.10
CA ARG A 5 -18.00 62.81 -32.78
C ARG A 5 -18.30 61.34 -32.67
N TRP A 6 -17.63 60.54 -33.50
CA TRP A 6 -17.58 59.06 -33.43
C TRP A 6 -16.51 58.67 -32.40
N LEU A 7 -16.90 57.97 -31.29
CA LEU A 7 -15.98 57.27 -30.42
C LEU A 7 -15.78 55.86 -30.96
N LEU A 8 -14.54 55.57 -31.36
CA LEU A 8 -14.11 54.19 -31.59
C LEU A 8 -13.86 53.50 -30.25
N LEU A 9 -14.67 52.55 -29.87
CA LEU A 9 -14.39 51.60 -28.80
C LEU A 9 -13.50 50.49 -29.36
N LEU A 10 -12.21 50.49 -28.98
CA LEU A 10 -11.30 49.36 -29.15
C LEU A 10 -11.61 48.32 -28.07
N THR A 11 -12.27 47.22 -28.47
CA THR A 11 -12.42 46.01 -27.63
C THR A 11 -11.10 45.26 -27.60
N LEU A 12 -10.35 45.39 -26.49
CA LEU A 12 -9.27 44.46 -26.19
C LEU A 12 -9.88 43.10 -25.83
N CYS A 13 -9.71 42.13 -26.72
CA CYS A 13 -9.96 40.73 -26.47
C CYS A 13 -8.78 40.18 -25.62
N PRO A 14 -8.98 39.66 -24.40
CA PRO A 14 -7.89 39.01 -23.70
C PRO A 14 -7.67 37.65 -24.38
N MET A 15 -6.54 37.50 -25.07
CA MET A 15 -6.01 36.17 -25.39
C MET A 15 -5.67 35.46 -24.09
N VAL A 16 -6.61 34.68 -23.57
CA VAL A 16 -6.31 33.65 -22.58
C VAL A 16 -5.56 32.57 -23.32
N GLY A 17 -4.23 32.60 -23.22
CA GLY A 17 -3.38 31.52 -23.68
C GLY A 17 -3.81 30.23 -22.96
N GLU A 18 -4.43 29.30 -23.67
CA GLU A 18 -4.51 27.91 -23.25
C GLU A 18 -3.07 27.42 -23.08
N LEU A 19 -2.64 27.33 -21.84
CA LEU A 19 -1.45 26.56 -21.49
C LEU A 19 -1.74 25.13 -21.93
N ALA A 20 -1.20 24.74 -23.08
CA ALA A 20 -1.23 23.36 -23.55
C ALA A 20 -0.66 22.49 -22.43
N ARG A 21 -1.53 21.72 -21.77
CA ARG A 21 -1.08 20.67 -20.86
C ARG A 21 -0.19 19.74 -21.68
N ALA A 22 1.09 19.72 -21.38
CA ALA A 22 2.00 18.76 -21.98
C ALA A 22 1.40 17.37 -21.84
N GLN A 23 1.11 16.72 -22.97
CA GLN A 23 0.64 15.34 -22.97
C GLN A 23 1.76 14.48 -22.36
N ASP A 24 1.35 13.52 -21.51
CA ASP A 24 2.30 12.53 -21.00
C ASP A 24 3.02 11.86 -22.18
N PRO A 25 4.32 11.65 -22.08
CA PRO A 25 5.00 10.81 -23.05
C PRO A 25 4.31 9.43 -23.07
N PRO A 26 4.25 8.75 -24.22
CA PRO A 26 3.63 7.43 -24.32
C PRO A 26 4.27 6.47 -23.30
N VAL A 27 3.45 5.54 -22.75
CA VAL A 27 3.94 4.52 -21.82
C VAL A 27 4.96 3.63 -22.54
N ASN A 28 6.12 3.43 -21.92
CA ASN A 28 7.09 2.49 -22.44
C ASN A 28 6.70 1.05 -22.05
N TYR A 29 6.47 0.21 -23.05
CA TYR A 29 6.28 -1.23 -22.92
C TYR A 29 7.31 -2.03 -23.74
N ASP A 30 8.40 -1.39 -24.15
CA ASP A 30 9.44 -1.95 -24.99
C ASP A 30 10.75 -2.03 -24.16
N GLU A 31 11.22 -3.25 -23.90
CA GLU A 31 12.46 -3.47 -23.14
C GLU A 31 13.69 -2.81 -23.81
N ALA A 32 13.71 -2.71 -25.15
CA ALA A 32 14.80 -2.04 -25.84
C ALA A 32 14.86 -0.51 -25.60
N LYS A 33 13.81 0.05 -25.00
CA LYS A 33 13.73 1.48 -24.63
C LYS A 33 13.87 1.70 -23.12
N VAL A 34 14.13 0.66 -22.34
CA VAL A 34 14.55 0.82 -20.96
C VAL A 34 15.91 1.52 -20.95
N PRO A 35 16.08 2.65 -20.23
CA PRO A 35 17.34 3.33 -20.20
C PRO A 35 18.42 2.46 -19.52
N ASP A 36 19.68 2.72 -19.84
CA ASP A 36 20.78 2.22 -19.02
C ASP A 36 20.69 2.83 -17.62
N TYR A 37 20.78 2.00 -16.59
CA TYR A 37 20.71 2.44 -15.21
C TYR A 37 21.65 1.66 -14.30
N GLU A 38 22.12 2.33 -13.25
CA GLU A 38 22.86 1.72 -12.16
C GLU A 38 21.96 1.73 -10.90
N LEU A 39 21.99 0.63 -10.17
CA LEU A 39 21.26 0.52 -8.89
C LEU A 39 22.20 0.90 -7.74
N PRO A 40 21.75 1.73 -6.78
CA PRO A 40 22.52 1.98 -5.57
C PRO A 40 22.65 0.69 -4.77
N ASP A 41 23.89 0.32 -4.40
CA ASP A 41 24.14 -0.91 -3.64
C ASP A 41 23.48 -0.82 -2.25
N PRO A 42 22.58 -1.76 -1.86
CA PRO A 42 21.96 -1.73 -0.56
C PRO A 42 22.95 -1.95 0.60
N LEU A 43 24.14 -2.52 0.35
CA LEU A 43 25.20 -2.75 1.33
C LEU A 43 26.33 -1.69 1.29
N VAL A 44 26.06 -0.53 0.66
CA VAL A 44 26.98 0.63 0.69
C VAL A 44 26.21 1.83 1.24
N MET A 45 26.78 2.53 2.23
CA MET A 45 26.20 3.74 2.84
C MET A 45 26.24 4.94 1.88
N GLU A 46 25.50 6.02 2.16
CA GLU A 46 25.52 7.25 1.33
C GLU A 46 26.91 7.86 1.20
N ASP A 47 27.77 7.70 2.20
CA ASP A 47 29.16 8.21 2.18
C ASP A 47 30.14 7.29 1.43
N GLY A 48 29.66 6.19 0.84
CA GLY A 48 30.45 5.20 0.13
C GLY A 48 31.06 4.11 1.03
N THR A 49 30.82 4.12 2.33
CA THR A 49 31.33 3.11 3.25
C THR A 49 30.59 1.77 3.06
N PRO A 50 31.30 0.64 2.83
CA PRO A 50 30.67 -0.66 2.72
C PRO A 50 30.13 -1.16 4.07
N VAL A 51 29.04 -1.90 4.03
CA VAL A 51 28.45 -2.63 5.18
C VAL A 51 29.08 -4.01 5.25
N GLU A 52 29.93 -4.25 6.23
CA GLU A 52 30.72 -5.49 6.35
C GLU A 52 30.16 -6.46 7.39
N THR A 53 29.29 -5.98 8.31
CA THR A 53 28.73 -6.82 9.38
C THR A 53 27.21 -6.61 9.53
N PRO A 54 26.46 -7.65 9.98
CA PRO A 54 25.03 -7.48 10.30
C PRO A 54 24.76 -6.36 11.31
N GLU A 55 25.68 -6.15 12.26
CA GLU A 55 25.55 -5.04 13.22
C GLU A 55 25.59 -3.68 12.54
N GLN A 56 26.48 -3.47 11.57
CA GLN A 56 26.53 -2.23 10.78
C GLN A 56 25.25 -2.04 9.95
N TRP A 57 24.69 -3.13 9.40
CA TRP A 57 23.39 -3.09 8.75
C TRP A 57 22.31 -2.56 9.69
N TYR A 58 22.11 -3.19 10.85
CA TYR A 58 21.02 -2.82 11.76
C TYR A 58 21.21 -1.45 12.42
N LYS A 59 22.46 -1.07 12.77
CA LYS A 59 22.74 0.18 13.48
C LYS A 59 22.87 1.40 12.56
N HIS A 60 23.27 1.21 11.31
CA HIS A 60 23.63 2.32 10.43
C HIS A 60 22.88 2.27 9.12
N ARG A 61 23.07 1.25 8.29
CA ARG A 61 22.55 1.27 6.90
C ARG A 61 21.02 1.15 6.83
N ARG A 62 20.41 0.26 7.57
CA ARG A 62 18.96 0.11 7.60
C ARG A 62 18.24 1.40 8.06
N PRO A 63 18.63 2.07 9.17
CA PRO A 63 18.09 3.36 9.56
C PRO A 63 18.32 4.47 8.49
N GLU A 64 19.47 4.46 7.81
CA GLU A 64 19.77 5.40 6.74
C GLU A 64 18.82 5.19 5.54
N LEU A 65 18.61 3.96 5.10
CA LEU A 65 17.66 3.64 4.03
C LEU A 65 16.22 4.01 4.40
N LEU A 66 15.78 3.72 5.63
CA LEU A 66 14.46 4.14 6.12
C LEU A 66 14.31 5.66 6.05
N ARG A 67 15.31 6.43 6.52
CA ARG A 67 15.31 7.88 6.43
C ARG A 67 15.22 8.37 4.99
N LEU A 68 15.95 7.75 4.06
CA LEU A 68 15.91 8.12 2.65
C LEU A 68 14.53 7.87 2.03
N PHE A 69 13.89 6.75 2.31
CA PHE A 69 12.52 6.50 1.85
C PHE A 69 11.50 7.45 2.49
N GLU A 70 11.64 7.77 3.78
CA GLU A 70 10.82 8.78 4.46
C GLU A 70 11.00 10.17 3.85
N GLU A 71 12.22 10.54 3.49
CA GLU A 71 12.49 11.88 2.97
C GLU A 71 12.07 12.04 1.52
N HIS A 72 12.24 11.01 0.70
CA HIS A 72 12.21 11.13 -0.76
C HIS A 72 11.02 10.42 -1.41
N VAL A 73 10.33 9.50 -0.71
CA VAL A 73 9.27 8.67 -1.32
C VAL A 73 7.97 8.72 -0.53
N TYR A 74 7.91 8.09 0.65
CA TYR A 74 6.64 7.89 1.37
C TYR A 74 6.29 9.03 2.32
N GLY A 75 7.27 9.81 2.74
CA GLY A 75 7.17 10.84 3.76
C GLY A 75 7.32 10.29 5.19
N ARG A 76 7.61 11.21 6.11
CA ARG A 76 7.85 10.91 7.52
C ARG A 76 6.53 10.77 8.26
N THR A 77 6.21 9.58 8.72
CA THR A 77 5.07 9.32 9.60
C THR A 77 5.30 9.99 10.97
N PRO A 78 4.33 10.77 11.47
CA PRO A 78 4.46 11.38 12.80
C PRO A 78 4.63 10.35 13.91
N LYS A 79 5.59 10.58 14.82
CA LYS A 79 5.88 9.69 15.95
C LYS A 79 4.96 9.95 17.16
N ARG A 80 3.78 10.52 16.94
CA ARG A 80 2.82 10.79 17.99
C ARG A 80 2.16 9.48 18.43
N SER A 81 2.28 9.15 19.71
CA SER A 81 1.53 8.06 20.33
C SER A 81 0.08 8.51 20.55
N LEU A 82 -0.88 7.74 20.06
CA LEU A 82 -2.30 7.93 20.30
C LEU A 82 -2.86 6.70 20.99
N GLU A 83 -3.70 6.91 21.99
CA GLU A 83 -4.45 5.82 22.64
C GLU A 83 -5.62 5.42 21.72
N ILE A 84 -5.40 4.40 20.88
CA ILE A 84 -6.44 3.86 20.02
C ILE A 84 -7.29 2.88 20.83
N ARG A 85 -8.61 3.08 20.82
CA ARG A 85 -9.55 2.23 21.55
C ARG A 85 -10.30 1.34 20.58
N ALA A 86 -10.23 0.02 20.84
CA ALA A 86 -11.01 -0.97 20.12
C ALA A 86 -12.37 -1.19 20.79
N ARG A 87 -13.43 -1.25 20.00
CA ARG A 87 -14.78 -1.59 20.44
C ARG A 87 -15.37 -2.63 19.51
N MET A 88 -15.70 -3.80 20.04
CA MET A 88 -16.45 -4.80 19.29
C MET A 88 -17.84 -4.26 18.94
N ILE A 89 -18.26 -4.40 17.70
CA ILE A 89 -19.58 -3.96 17.21
C ILE A 89 -20.44 -5.11 16.74
N ASN A 90 -19.84 -6.19 16.29
CA ASN A 90 -20.58 -7.36 15.81
C ASN A 90 -19.73 -8.64 15.99
N GLU A 91 -20.41 -9.73 16.37
CA GLU A 91 -19.83 -11.06 16.44
C GLU A 91 -20.88 -12.10 16.06
N CYS A 92 -20.55 -13.03 15.17
CA CYS A 92 -21.42 -14.15 14.86
C CYS A 92 -20.66 -15.33 14.24
N LEU A 93 -21.24 -16.52 14.30
CA LEU A 93 -20.74 -17.67 13.56
C LEU A 93 -21.01 -17.50 12.07
N ALA A 94 -20.01 -17.78 11.26
CA ALA A 94 -20.05 -17.72 9.81
C ALA A 94 -19.70 -19.08 9.18
N PHE A 95 -20.01 -19.24 7.88
CA PHE A 95 -19.72 -20.46 7.10
C PHE A 95 -20.18 -21.77 7.76
N GLY A 96 -21.37 -21.76 8.34
CA GLY A 96 -21.94 -22.95 9.01
C GLY A 96 -21.20 -23.31 10.29
N GLY A 97 -20.67 -22.33 11.02
CA GLY A 97 -19.96 -22.51 12.28
C GLY A 97 -18.44 -22.78 12.12
N ARG A 98 -17.90 -22.75 10.91
CA ARG A 98 -16.47 -22.97 10.65
C ARG A 98 -15.60 -21.74 10.97
N ALA A 99 -16.21 -20.57 11.14
CA ALA A 99 -15.54 -19.36 11.55
C ALA A 99 -16.35 -18.56 12.56
N LEU A 100 -15.65 -17.82 13.42
CA LEU A 100 -16.18 -16.71 14.18
C LEU A 100 -15.85 -15.43 13.40
N ARG A 101 -16.89 -14.70 12.94
CA ARG A 101 -16.74 -13.39 12.32
C ARG A 101 -16.90 -12.31 13.39
N ARG A 102 -15.95 -11.39 13.46
CA ARG A 102 -15.97 -10.26 14.40
C ARG A 102 -15.70 -8.96 13.65
N GLU A 103 -16.35 -7.89 14.08
CA GLU A 103 -16.04 -6.54 13.62
C GLU A 103 -15.70 -5.65 14.81
N PHE A 104 -14.65 -4.83 14.65
CA PHE A 104 -14.19 -3.88 15.65
C PHE A 104 -14.04 -2.49 15.05
N ASP A 105 -14.47 -1.48 15.79
CA ASP A 105 -14.15 -0.07 15.53
C ASP A 105 -12.90 0.31 16.32
N LEU A 106 -11.83 0.68 15.60
CA LEU A 106 -10.65 1.31 16.18
C LEU A 106 -10.83 2.83 16.13
N SER A 107 -11.07 3.46 17.28
CA SER A 107 -11.27 4.89 17.41
C SER A 107 -9.92 5.60 17.53
N VAL A 108 -9.61 6.47 16.56
CA VAL A 108 -8.38 7.28 16.54
C VAL A 108 -8.72 8.66 17.10
N PRO A 109 -8.13 9.09 18.24
CA PRO A 109 -8.37 10.40 18.80
C PRO A 109 -8.05 11.53 17.81
N GLY A 110 -9.00 12.44 17.60
CA GLY A 110 -8.86 13.56 16.65
C GLY A 110 -9.27 13.26 15.21
N LYS A 111 -9.51 12.01 14.84
CA LYS A 111 -10.09 11.63 13.53
C LYS A 111 -11.61 11.83 13.57
N SER A 112 -12.13 12.69 12.72
CA SER A 112 -13.53 13.15 12.76
C SER A 112 -14.48 12.40 11.81
N ASP A 113 -13.95 11.71 10.82
CA ASP A 113 -14.71 11.05 9.74
C ASP A 113 -15.03 9.56 10.03
N GLY A 114 -14.90 9.13 11.29
CA GLY A 114 -15.29 7.80 11.78
C GLY A 114 -14.10 6.90 12.13
N PRO A 115 -14.38 5.70 12.68
CA PRO A 115 -13.36 4.75 13.10
C PRO A 115 -12.73 4.02 11.91
N ILE A 116 -11.59 3.38 12.16
CA ILE A 116 -11.02 2.34 11.29
C ILE A 116 -11.72 1.03 11.67
N ARG A 117 -12.37 0.36 10.73
CA ARG A 117 -13.13 -0.86 11.01
C ARG A 117 -12.40 -2.11 10.59
N LEU A 118 -12.07 -2.96 11.56
CA LEU A 118 -11.55 -4.30 11.31
C LEU A 118 -12.70 -5.28 11.06
N LEU A 119 -12.52 -6.19 10.09
CA LEU A 119 -13.29 -7.40 9.92
C LEU A 119 -12.35 -8.59 10.12
N ILE A 120 -12.67 -9.48 11.05
CA ILE A 120 -11.87 -10.64 11.41
C ILE A 120 -12.71 -11.91 11.23
N TYR A 121 -12.19 -12.84 10.46
CA TYR A 121 -12.65 -14.22 10.40
C TYR A 121 -11.63 -15.12 11.07
N SER A 122 -11.95 -15.70 12.20
CA SER A 122 -11.10 -16.68 12.91
C SER A 122 -11.66 -18.08 12.72
N PRO A 123 -10.82 -19.09 12.32
CA PRO A 123 -11.27 -20.48 12.23
C PRO A 123 -11.66 -21.00 13.60
N THR A 124 -12.72 -21.81 13.66
CA THR A 124 -13.22 -22.41 14.92
C THR A 124 -12.69 -23.83 15.17
N GLN A 125 -11.96 -24.40 14.21
CA GLN A 125 -11.49 -25.78 14.23
C GLN A 125 -9.95 -25.85 14.31
N VAL A 126 -9.36 -24.93 15.07
CA VAL A 126 -7.90 -24.89 15.34
C VAL A 126 -7.67 -24.87 16.85
N ASP A 127 -6.56 -25.45 17.29
CA ASP A 127 -6.15 -25.42 18.67
C ASP A 127 -5.35 -24.12 18.97
N GLY A 128 -5.92 -23.24 19.81
CA GLY A 128 -5.30 -21.97 20.19
C GLY A 128 -5.43 -20.84 19.16
N PRO A 129 -4.66 -19.74 19.33
CA PRO A 129 -4.71 -18.60 18.41
C PRO A 129 -4.19 -18.96 17.01
N ALA A 130 -4.95 -18.55 15.97
CA ALA A 130 -4.60 -18.85 14.58
C ALA A 130 -3.58 -17.86 14.02
N PRO A 131 -2.63 -18.30 13.17
CA PRO A 131 -1.86 -17.39 12.33
C PRO A 131 -2.83 -16.63 11.42
N ALA A 132 -2.45 -15.43 10.96
CA ALA A 132 -3.38 -14.59 10.23
C ALA A 132 -2.77 -13.95 8.98
N PHE A 133 -3.61 -13.72 7.97
CA PHE A 133 -3.34 -12.75 6.92
C PHE A 133 -3.98 -11.42 7.28
N LEU A 134 -3.20 -10.35 7.34
CA LEU A 134 -3.69 -8.98 7.50
C LEU A 134 -3.53 -8.23 6.17
N ALA A 135 -4.64 -7.69 5.65
CA ALA A 135 -4.63 -6.99 4.38
C ALA A 135 -5.66 -5.87 4.30
N LEU A 136 -5.33 -4.78 3.63
CA LEU A 136 -6.28 -3.73 3.27
C LEU A 136 -7.17 -4.17 2.10
N ASN A 137 -8.42 -3.72 2.09
CA ASN A 137 -9.34 -3.94 0.97
C ASN A 137 -9.75 -2.62 0.29
N PHE A 138 -10.21 -2.71 -0.99
CA PHE A 138 -10.43 -1.56 -1.87
C PHE A 138 -11.82 -0.92 -1.79
N THR A 139 -12.85 -1.66 -1.32
CA THR A 139 -14.24 -1.21 -1.45
C THR A 139 -15.08 -1.50 -0.21
N GLY A 140 -14.42 -1.54 0.94
CA GLY A 140 -15.07 -1.77 2.23
C GLY A 140 -15.24 -3.24 2.59
N ASN A 141 -15.33 -3.52 3.88
CA ASN A 141 -15.40 -4.88 4.43
C ASN A 141 -16.61 -5.66 3.90
N GLN A 142 -17.73 -5.00 3.64
CA GLN A 142 -18.92 -5.63 3.07
C GLN A 142 -18.69 -6.22 1.66
N SER A 143 -17.64 -5.79 0.96
CA SER A 143 -17.33 -6.31 -0.39
C SER A 143 -16.65 -7.68 -0.37
N ILE A 144 -16.12 -8.11 0.78
CA ILE A 144 -15.32 -9.33 0.93
C ILE A 144 -16.21 -10.58 0.82
N GLN A 145 -17.41 -10.53 1.41
CA GLN A 145 -18.37 -11.63 1.39
C GLN A 145 -19.80 -11.10 1.19
N PRO A 146 -20.71 -11.87 0.59
CA PRO A 146 -22.12 -11.50 0.41
C PRO A 146 -22.93 -11.67 1.70
N ASP A 147 -22.35 -11.37 2.85
CA ASP A 147 -22.94 -11.50 4.17
C ASP A 147 -23.66 -10.18 4.53
N PRO A 148 -24.99 -10.21 4.77
CA PRO A 148 -25.77 -9.02 5.11
C PRO A 148 -25.39 -8.43 6.47
N GLU A 149 -24.84 -9.23 7.38
CA GLU A 149 -24.46 -8.81 8.71
C GLU A 149 -23.14 -8.05 8.79
N ILE A 150 -22.31 -8.08 7.75
CA ILE A 150 -21.11 -7.22 7.70
C ILE A 150 -21.58 -5.76 7.64
N THR A 151 -21.03 -4.92 8.49
CA THR A 151 -21.39 -3.50 8.53
C THR A 151 -21.09 -2.82 7.21
N LEU A 152 -22.09 -2.12 6.65
CA LEU A 152 -21.93 -1.34 5.43
C LEU A 152 -21.09 -0.09 5.72
N SER A 153 -19.99 0.10 5.00
CA SER A 153 -19.16 1.29 5.16
C SER A 153 -19.89 2.55 4.73
N THR A 154 -19.73 3.60 5.53
CA THR A 154 -20.23 4.96 5.24
C THR A 154 -19.14 5.88 4.70
N GLN A 155 -17.92 5.38 4.54
CA GLN A 155 -16.79 6.16 4.07
C GLN A 155 -16.84 6.44 2.56
N TRP A 156 -16.09 7.45 2.15
CA TRP A 156 -15.93 7.74 0.73
C TRP A 156 -15.24 6.56 0.01
N MET A 157 -15.78 6.20 -1.15
CA MET A 157 -15.21 5.16 -2.01
C MET A 157 -15.16 5.64 -3.45
N ARG A 158 -14.07 5.31 -4.14
CA ARG A 158 -14.01 5.55 -5.59
C ARG A 158 -15.13 4.79 -6.29
N GLN A 159 -15.89 5.49 -7.12
CA GLN A 159 -16.95 4.88 -7.90
C GLN A 159 -16.34 3.97 -8.97
N VAL A 160 -16.66 2.69 -8.91
CA VAL A 160 -16.20 1.67 -9.86
C VAL A 160 -17.43 0.93 -10.40
N PRO A 161 -17.60 0.84 -11.72
CA PRO A 161 -18.71 0.11 -12.33
C PRO A 161 -18.83 -1.33 -11.82
N GLY A 162 -20.04 -1.78 -11.49
CA GLY A 162 -20.32 -3.14 -11.03
C GLY A 162 -19.93 -3.44 -9.58
N ARG A 163 -19.46 -2.43 -8.79
CA ARG A 163 -19.07 -2.61 -7.39
C ARG A 163 -20.12 -2.15 -6.38
N GLY A 164 -21.32 -1.77 -6.82
CA GLY A 164 -22.39 -1.32 -5.92
C GLY A 164 -22.04 -0.05 -5.14
N ILE A 165 -21.20 0.82 -5.73
CA ILE A 165 -20.81 2.11 -5.16
C ILE A 165 -21.53 3.20 -5.93
N GLU A 166 -22.37 3.98 -5.25
CA GLU A 166 -23.14 5.07 -5.82
C GLU A 166 -22.84 6.37 -5.08
N LYS A 167 -22.63 7.45 -5.82
CA LYS A 167 -22.28 8.78 -5.25
C LYS A 167 -21.14 8.70 -4.23
N ASN A 168 -20.13 7.89 -4.55
CA ASN A 168 -18.97 7.62 -3.71
C ASN A 168 -19.29 7.02 -2.33
N ARG A 169 -20.38 6.26 -2.21
CA ARG A 169 -20.76 5.52 -1.00
C ARG A 169 -21.15 4.10 -1.34
N ALA A 170 -20.84 3.17 -0.43
CA ALA A 170 -21.29 1.79 -0.55
C ALA A 170 -22.81 1.70 -0.45
N THR A 171 -23.39 0.84 -1.26
CA THR A 171 -24.80 0.45 -1.18
C THR A 171 -24.90 -1.05 -0.82
N PRO A 172 -26.08 -1.58 -0.45
CA PRO A 172 -26.25 -3.02 -0.25
C PRO A 172 -25.78 -3.87 -1.44
N ALA A 173 -25.81 -3.33 -2.66
CA ALA A 173 -25.31 -3.99 -3.87
C ALA A 173 -23.79 -4.17 -3.90
N SER A 174 -23.03 -3.52 -3.00
CA SER A 174 -21.58 -3.69 -2.90
C SER A 174 -21.18 -4.98 -2.16
N ARG A 175 -22.11 -5.65 -1.50
CA ARG A 175 -21.84 -6.88 -0.72
C ARG A 175 -21.31 -8.00 -1.61
N GLY A 176 -20.18 -8.58 -1.20
CA GLY A 176 -19.55 -9.71 -1.89
C GLY A 176 -19.01 -9.40 -3.29
N THR A 177 -18.98 -8.16 -3.73
CA THR A 177 -18.51 -7.81 -5.09
C THR A 177 -17.03 -8.08 -5.32
N LEU A 178 -16.27 -8.34 -4.26
CA LEU A 178 -14.87 -8.75 -4.29
C LEU A 178 -14.63 -10.16 -3.73
N ALA A 179 -15.68 -10.95 -3.48
CA ALA A 179 -15.54 -12.28 -2.88
C ALA A 179 -14.62 -13.21 -3.68
N SER A 180 -14.53 -13.07 -5.00
CA SER A 180 -13.60 -13.83 -5.85
C SER A 180 -12.12 -13.57 -5.53
N ARG A 181 -11.81 -12.38 -4.98
CA ARG A 181 -10.45 -12.00 -4.55
C ARG A 181 -10.15 -12.41 -3.11
N TRP A 182 -11.16 -12.83 -2.37
CA TRP A 182 -11.09 -13.14 -0.95
C TRP A 182 -11.72 -14.51 -0.67
N PRO A 183 -11.01 -15.60 -0.99
CA PRO A 183 -11.53 -16.95 -0.79
C PRO A 183 -11.50 -17.33 0.71
N VAL A 184 -12.30 -16.63 1.52
CA VAL A 184 -12.31 -16.78 2.98
C VAL A 184 -12.47 -18.23 3.42
N PRO A 185 -13.35 -19.05 2.84
CA PRO A 185 -13.45 -20.46 3.22
C PRO A 185 -12.12 -21.23 3.05
N LEU A 186 -11.40 -20.98 1.97
CA LEU A 186 -10.12 -21.64 1.70
C LEU A 186 -9.04 -21.23 2.71
N ILE A 187 -8.99 -19.94 3.09
CA ILE A 187 -8.06 -19.41 4.10
C ILE A 187 -8.33 -20.07 5.46
N LEU A 188 -9.60 -20.17 5.85
CA LEU A 188 -10.04 -20.79 7.10
C LEU A 188 -9.75 -22.30 7.13
N GLU A 189 -10.00 -23.01 6.03
CA GLU A 189 -9.71 -24.45 5.90
C GLU A 189 -8.21 -24.76 6.05
N ARG A 190 -7.34 -23.80 5.71
CA ARG A 190 -5.89 -23.92 5.91
C ARG A 190 -5.45 -23.54 7.34
N GLY A 191 -6.40 -23.16 8.20
CA GLY A 191 -6.14 -22.80 9.61
C GLY A 191 -5.73 -21.37 9.86
N TYR A 192 -5.81 -20.49 8.86
CA TYR A 192 -5.50 -19.07 8.99
C TYR A 192 -6.73 -18.24 9.34
N ALA A 193 -6.55 -17.26 10.19
CA ALA A 193 -7.50 -16.15 10.31
C ALA A 193 -7.30 -15.15 9.14
N LEU A 194 -8.37 -14.47 8.74
CA LEU A 194 -8.32 -13.34 7.83
C LEU A 194 -8.70 -12.06 8.57
N VAL A 195 -7.81 -11.09 8.57
CA VAL A 195 -8.03 -9.75 9.10
C VAL A 195 -8.00 -8.76 7.95
N THR A 196 -9.06 -7.98 7.78
CA THR A 196 -9.10 -6.97 6.73
C THR A 196 -9.78 -5.70 7.20
N LEU A 197 -9.40 -4.58 6.57
CA LEU A 197 -9.98 -3.27 6.81
C LEU A 197 -9.98 -2.45 5.51
N TYR A 198 -10.93 -1.53 5.41
CA TYR A 198 -10.98 -0.63 4.26
C TYR A 198 -9.89 0.44 4.38
N TYR A 199 -9.02 0.54 3.37
CA TYR A 199 -7.93 1.53 3.38
C TYR A 199 -8.42 2.98 3.49
N GLY A 200 -9.62 3.27 2.95
CA GLY A 200 -10.25 4.58 3.03
C GLY A 200 -10.83 4.92 4.41
N ASP A 201 -10.90 3.98 5.35
CA ASP A 201 -11.19 4.28 6.77
C ASP A 201 -9.98 4.96 7.44
N ILE A 202 -8.78 4.73 6.92
CA ILE A 202 -7.53 5.33 7.41
C ILE A 202 -7.33 6.68 6.74
N ASP A 203 -7.30 6.69 5.41
CA ASP A 203 -7.17 7.89 4.59
C ASP A 203 -7.86 7.66 3.24
N PRO A 204 -8.90 8.45 2.87
CA PRO A 204 -9.61 8.29 1.61
C PRO A 204 -8.72 8.50 0.39
N ASP A 205 -8.91 7.67 -0.64
CA ASP A 205 -8.07 7.68 -1.85
C ASP A 205 -8.46 8.77 -2.85
N PHE A 206 -8.37 10.02 -2.44
CA PHE A 206 -8.46 11.20 -3.30
C PHE A 206 -7.67 12.37 -2.72
N ASP A 207 -7.20 13.25 -3.60
CA ASP A 207 -6.43 14.43 -3.21
C ASP A 207 -7.36 15.53 -2.68
N ASP A 208 -7.42 15.68 -1.37
CA ASP A 208 -8.13 16.74 -0.64
C ASP A 208 -7.18 17.67 0.15
N GLY A 209 -5.89 17.59 -0.13
CA GLY A 209 -4.86 18.30 0.61
C GLY A 209 -4.64 17.74 2.02
N PHE A 210 -5.01 16.47 2.25
CA PHE A 210 -4.90 15.77 3.54
C PHE A 210 -5.81 16.38 4.64
N ALA A 211 -6.99 16.84 4.24
CA ALA A 211 -7.94 17.47 5.14
C ALA A 211 -8.81 16.47 5.92
N ASN A 212 -8.76 15.18 5.56
CA ASN A 212 -9.53 14.11 6.22
C ASN A 212 -8.63 12.91 6.59
N GLY A 213 -9.24 11.79 6.96
CA GLY A 213 -8.53 10.60 7.40
C GLY A 213 -7.78 10.81 8.72
N VAL A 214 -6.63 10.17 8.84
CA VAL A 214 -5.78 10.25 10.03
C VAL A 214 -4.85 11.48 10.04
N HIS A 215 -4.67 12.13 8.89
CA HIS A 215 -3.75 13.26 8.75
C HIS A 215 -4.07 14.42 9.72
N PRO A 216 -5.30 14.96 9.80
CA PRO A 216 -5.59 16.04 10.72
C PRO A 216 -5.39 15.69 12.20
N ALA A 217 -5.49 14.40 12.55
CA ALA A 217 -5.30 13.94 13.93
C ALA A 217 -3.83 13.80 14.31
N LEU A 218 -2.95 13.56 13.33
CA LEU A 218 -1.54 13.22 13.55
C LEU A 218 -0.56 14.29 13.08
N ASP A 219 -0.90 15.08 12.07
CA ASP A 219 -0.07 16.17 11.57
C ASP A 219 0.15 17.24 12.65
N THR A 220 1.30 17.90 12.60
CA THR A 220 1.64 18.97 13.54
C THR A 220 1.08 20.32 13.06
N GLU A 221 0.84 21.23 13.99
CA GLU A 221 0.37 22.61 13.69
C GLU A 221 1.37 23.41 12.83
N SER A 222 2.63 22.98 12.74
CA SER A 222 3.67 23.64 11.93
C SER A 222 3.47 23.51 10.41
N GLY A 223 2.44 22.78 9.99
CA GLY A 223 2.13 22.55 8.58
C GLY A 223 2.90 21.40 7.97
N ARG A 224 2.58 21.07 6.70
CA ARG A 224 3.14 19.95 5.95
C ARG A 224 4.36 20.40 5.14
N GLY A 225 5.54 19.90 5.49
CA GLY A 225 6.75 20.07 4.67
C GLY A 225 6.80 19.09 3.49
N SER A 226 7.75 19.28 2.59
CA SER A 226 7.88 18.46 1.36
C SER A 226 8.12 16.96 1.61
N SER A 227 8.57 16.59 2.81
CA SER A 227 8.73 15.20 3.26
C SER A 227 7.63 14.79 4.24
N ALA A 228 6.49 15.49 4.30
CA ALA A 228 5.34 15.02 5.07
C ALA A 228 4.74 13.77 4.42
N TRP A 229 4.23 12.88 5.24
CA TRP A 229 3.75 11.58 4.82
C TRP A 229 2.54 11.63 3.89
N GLY A 230 2.56 10.78 2.86
CA GLY A 230 1.44 10.59 1.95
C GLY A 230 0.48 9.48 2.42
N SER A 231 -0.56 9.25 1.63
CA SER A 231 -1.61 8.27 1.94
C SER A 231 -1.08 6.83 2.05
N ILE A 232 -0.06 6.43 1.25
CA ILE A 232 0.55 5.10 1.39
C ILE A 232 1.16 4.92 2.78
N ALA A 233 1.85 5.92 3.30
CA ALA A 233 2.40 5.87 4.65
C ALA A 233 1.29 5.91 5.72
N ALA A 234 0.20 6.63 5.48
CA ALA A 234 -0.96 6.62 6.38
C ALA A 234 -1.64 5.24 6.40
N TRP A 235 -1.82 4.60 5.25
CA TRP A 235 -2.36 3.24 5.16
C TRP A 235 -1.45 2.21 5.85
N ALA A 236 -0.13 2.36 5.70
CA ALA A 236 0.85 1.54 6.41
C ALA A 236 0.78 1.72 7.93
N TRP A 237 0.61 2.96 8.40
CA TRP A 237 0.38 3.26 9.82
C TRP A 237 -0.89 2.56 10.32
N GLY A 238 -1.99 2.59 9.56
CA GLY A 238 -3.23 1.90 9.93
C GLY A 238 -3.08 0.37 10.05
N LEU A 239 -2.24 -0.26 9.21
CA LEU A 239 -1.89 -1.67 9.35
C LEU A 239 -1.15 -1.95 10.66
N SER A 240 -0.17 -1.11 11.03
CA SER A 240 0.52 -1.23 12.31
C SER A 240 -0.41 -1.04 13.50
N ARG A 241 -1.38 -0.11 13.40
CA ARG A 241 -2.40 0.07 14.45
C ARG A 241 -3.35 -1.12 14.57
N SER A 242 -3.63 -1.78 13.45
CA SER A 242 -4.40 -3.03 13.46
C SER A 242 -3.64 -4.16 14.15
N LEU A 243 -2.33 -4.23 13.95
CA LEU A 243 -1.48 -5.21 14.64
C LEU A 243 -1.41 -4.95 16.15
N ASP A 244 -1.38 -3.67 16.60
CA ASP A 244 -1.47 -3.35 18.04
C ASP A 244 -2.73 -3.93 18.69
N TYR A 245 -3.88 -3.90 17.98
CA TYR A 245 -5.10 -4.54 18.45
C TYR A 245 -4.94 -6.07 18.51
N LEU A 246 -4.37 -6.68 17.46
CA LEU A 246 -4.20 -8.13 17.38
C LEU A 246 -3.30 -8.69 18.48
N GLU A 247 -2.34 -7.91 19.01
CA GLU A 247 -1.52 -8.31 20.18
C GLU A 247 -2.36 -8.57 21.44
N SER A 248 -3.59 -8.06 21.48
CA SER A 248 -4.54 -8.30 22.58
C SER A 248 -5.67 -9.28 22.22
N ASP A 249 -5.68 -9.79 21.00
CA ASP A 249 -6.74 -10.69 20.52
C ASP A 249 -6.44 -12.14 20.87
N GLU A 250 -7.36 -12.81 21.57
CA GLU A 250 -7.17 -14.19 22.05
C GLU A 250 -7.26 -15.26 20.95
N LEU A 251 -7.80 -14.93 19.77
CA LEU A 251 -8.06 -15.87 18.67
C LEU A 251 -7.08 -15.73 17.50
N VAL A 252 -6.23 -14.67 17.51
CA VAL A 252 -5.22 -14.43 16.48
C VAL A 252 -3.84 -14.42 17.11
N ASP A 253 -2.93 -15.20 16.57
CA ASP A 253 -1.52 -15.17 16.96
C ASP A 253 -0.83 -13.97 16.29
N ALA A 254 -0.68 -12.88 17.03
CA ALA A 254 -0.05 -11.65 16.55
C ALA A 254 1.44 -11.82 16.17
N GLY A 255 2.10 -12.86 16.69
CA GLY A 255 3.48 -13.21 16.33
C GLY A 255 3.58 -13.92 14.98
N ARG A 256 2.44 -14.40 14.42
CA ARG A 256 2.36 -15.09 13.12
C ARG A 256 1.39 -14.39 12.17
N VAL A 257 1.58 -13.08 11.97
CA VAL A 257 0.79 -12.27 11.04
C VAL A 257 1.54 -12.07 9.73
N ALA A 258 1.01 -12.65 8.65
CA ALA A 258 1.42 -12.39 7.27
C ALA A 258 0.75 -11.10 6.77
N LEU A 259 1.54 -10.09 6.45
CA LEU A 259 1.07 -8.86 5.85
C LEU A 259 0.93 -9.03 4.33
N LEU A 260 -0.25 -8.78 3.77
CA LEU A 260 -0.54 -8.94 2.35
C LEU A 260 -1.06 -7.63 1.74
N GLY A 261 -0.57 -7.29 0.55
CA GLY A 261 -1.12 -6.19 -0.24
C GLY A 261 -1.11 -6.46 -1.73
N HIS A 262 -2.12 -5.92 -2.44
CA HIS A 262 -2.23 -5.96 -3.89
C HIS A 262 -2.22 -4.55 -4.48
N SER A 263 -1.53 -4.35 -5.63
CA SER A 263 -1.52 -3.06 -6.33
C SER A 263 -0.96 -1.94 -5.41
N ARG A 264 -1.65 -0.79 -5.29
CA ARG A 264 -1.27 0.28 -4.35
C ARG A 264 -1.18 -0.18 -2.90
N LEU A 265 -1.98 -1.16 -2.53
CA LEU A 265 -1.94 -1.75 -1.19
C LEU A 265 -0.76 -2.74 -1.03
N GLY A 266 -0.19 -3.25 -2.14
CA GLY A 266 1.10 -3.94 -2.17
C GLY A 266 2.28 -3.01 -1.90
N LYS A 267 2.26 -1.78 -2.45
CA LYS A 267 3.21 -0.72 -2.08
C LYS A 267 3.13 -0.42 -0.58
N THR A 268 1.87 -0.35 -0.07
CA THR A 268 1.59 -0.13 1.37
C THR A 268 2.12 -1.27 2.23
N ALA A 269 1.93 -2.52 1.82
CA ALA A 269 2.42 -3.68 2.56
C ALA A 269 3.95 -3.71 2.62
N LEU A 270 4.64 -3.39 1.53
CA LEU A 270 6.11 -3.28 1.55
C LEU A 270 6.59 -2.18 2.50
N TRP A 271 5.96 -1.00 2.47
CA TRP A 271 6.32 0.09 3.37
C TRP A 271 5.99 -0.22 4.83
N ALA A 272 4.81 -0.80 5.12
CA ALA A 272 4.47 -1.25 6.47
C ALA A 272 5.43 -2.31 6.98
N GLY A 273 5.78 -3.31 6.15
CA GLY A 273 6.76 -4.33 6.51
C GLY A 273 8.17 -3.77 6.74
N ALA A 274 8.58 -2.72 6.01
CA ALA A 274 9.86 -2.05 6.22
C ALA A 274 9.90 -1.25 7.53
N THR A 275 8.78 -0.65 7.94
CA THR A 275 8.69 0.26 9.10
C THR A 275 8.22 -0.40 10.40
N ASP A 276 7.57 -1.57 10.32
CA ASP A 276 7.10 -2.33 11.48
C ASP A 276 7.60 -3.78 11.42
N GLU A 277 8.55 -4.11 12.26
CA GLU A 277 9.23 -5.42 12.29
C GLU A 277 8.40 -6.54 12.92
N ARG A 278 7.23 -6.25 13.49
CA ARG A 278 6.34 -7.23 14.11
C ARG A 278 5.59 -8.09 13.09
N PHE A 279 5.42 -7.61 11.85
CA PHE A 279 4.87 -8.46 10.79
C PHE A 279 5.83 -9.61 10.50
N ALA A 280 5.37 -10.83 10.69
CA ALA A 280 6.22 -12.01 10.59
C ALA A 280 6.62 -12.36 9.14
N LEU A 281 5.79 -11.98 8.15
CA LEU A 281 5.96 -12.26 6.74
C LEU A 281 5.31 -11.14 5.91
N VAL A 282 5.91 -10.79 4.75
CA VAL A 282 5.37 -9.73 3.87
C VAL A 282 5.15 -10.25 2.46
N ILE A 283 3.94 -10.02 1.94
CA ILE A 283 3.53 -10.40 0.58
C ILE A 283 3.11 -9.16 -0.19
N SER A 284 3.74 -8.94 -1.34
CA SER A 284 3.39 -7.87 -2.27
C SER A 284 2.99 -8.46 -3.61
N ASN A 285 1.77 -8.18 -4.07
CA ASN A 285 1.24 -8.68 -5.33
C ASN A 285 0.99 -7.53 -6.31
N ASN A 286 1.65 -7.57 -7.48
CA ASN A 286 1.48 -6.63 -8.59
C ASN A 286 1.60 -5.17 -8.11
N SER A 287 2.60 -4.83 -7.32
CA SER A 287 2.69 -3.52 -6.68
C SER A 287 3.31 -2.43 -7.57
N GLY A 288 4.10 -2.78 -8.57
CA GLY A 288 4.58 -1.85 -9.58
C GLY A 288 5.42 -0.67 -9.07
N CYS A 289 5.37 0.44 -9.77
CA CYS A 289 6.09 1.68 -9.46
C CYS A 289 5.79 2.19 -8.05
N GLY A 290 6.82 2.55 -7.28
CA GLY A 290 6.68 2.89 -5.85
C GLY A 290 6.21 1.72 -4.99
N GLY A 291 6.29 0.50 -5.50
CA GLY A 291 6.09 -0.78 -4.83
C GLY A 291 7.32 -1.66 -5.01
N ALA A 292 7.20 -2.82 -5.69
CA ALA A 292 8.32 -3.71 -5.91
C ALA A 292 9.10 -3.44 -7.21
N ALA A 293 8.53 -2.74 -8.21
CA ALA A 293 9.20 -2.52 -9.49
C ALA A 293 10.24 -1.41 -9.42
N LEU A 294 11.42 -1.64 -10.01
CA LEU A 294 12.51 -0.66 -10.11
C LEU A 294 12.04 0.60 -10.83
N SER A 295 12.17 1.75 -10.18
CA SER A 295 11.79 3.06 -10.74
C SER A 295 12.66 3.46 -11.92
N ARG A 296 13.97 3.17 -11.87
CA ARG A 296 14.98 3.52 -12.90
C ARG A 296 14.74 2.87 -14.25
N ARG A 297 13.93 1.81 -14.32
CA ARG A 297 13.57 1.16 -15.59
C ARG A 297 12.64 2.00 -16.46
N CYS A 298 11.89 2.92 -15.88
CA CYS A 298 10.94 3.77 -16.59
C CYS A 298 10.01 2.94 -17.52
N PHE A 299 9.63 1.72 -17.12
CA PHE A 299 8.76 0.81 -17.84
C PHE A 299 7.36 0.79 -17.23
N GLY A 300 6.31 0.73 -18.03
CA GLY A 300 4.93 0.76 -17.55
C GLY A 300 4.57 2.05 -16.81
N GLU A 301 4.18 1.97 -15.55
CA GLU A 301 3.93 3.12 -14.68
C GLU A 301 5.27 3.75 -14.25
N THR A 302 5.41 5.06 -14.42
CA THR A 302 6.61 5.83 -14.02
C THR A 302 6.31 6.72 -12.82
N VAL A 303 7.37 7.25 -12.18
CA VAL A 303 7.25 8.21 -11.07
C VAL A 303 6.42 9.43 -11.47
N ALA A 304 6.62 9.97 -12.66
CA ALA A 304 5.84 11.10 -13.16
C ALA A 304 4.35 10.78 -13.32
N ARG A 305 4.02 9.56 -13.78
CA ARG A 305 2.63 9.12 -14.00
C ARG A 305 1.90 8.90 -12.69
N ILE A 306 2.53 8.20 -11.75
CA ILE A 306 1.90 7.89 -10.45
C ILE A 306 1.68 9.17 -9.64
N ASN A 307 2.66 10.09 -9.63
CA ASN A 307 2.54 11.39 -8.95
C ASN A 307 1.45 12.29 -9.55
N ARG A 308 1.15 12.14 -10.85
CA ARG A 308 0.06 12.88 -11.49
C ARG A 308 -1.30 12.24 -11.24
N ALA A 309 -1.36 10.90 -11.32
CA ALA A 309 -2.60 10.15 -11.15
C ALA A 309 -3.09 10.14 -9.70
N ALA A 310 -2.15 10.14 -8.75
CA ALA A 310 -2.41 10.06 -7.32
C ALA A 310 -1.41 10.94 -6.53
N PRO A 311 -1.54 12.27 -6.63
CA PRO A 311 -0.59 13.22 -6.02
C PRO A 311 -0.53 13.14 -4.49
N HIS A 312 -1.51 12.52 -3.85
CA HIS A 312 -1.61 12.32 -2.40
C HIS A 312 -0.93 11.03 -1.90
N TRP A 313 -0.51 10.09 -2.78
CA TRP A 313 0.02 8.80 -2.33
C TRP A 313 1.39 8.90 -1.67
N PHE A 314 2.26 9.76 -2.20
CA PHE A 314 3.64 9.91 -1.75
C PHE A 314 3.89 11.31 -1.18
N CYS A 315 5.07 11.54 -0.60
CA CYS A 315 5.45 12.87 -0.16
C CYS A 315 5.65 13.80 -1.37
N GLU A 316 5.52 15.12 -1.12
CA GLU A 316 5.68 16.12 -2.19
C GLU A 316 7.07 16.07 -2.85
N ARG A 317 8.10 15.77 -2.06
CA ARG A 317 9.48 15.66 -2.55
C ARG A 317 9.64 14.58 -3.64
N PHE A 318 8.85 13.51 -3.62
CA PHE A 318 8.90 12.47 -4.64
C PHE A 318 8.62 13.01 -6.04
N ARG A 319 7.87 14.10 -6.17
CA ARG A 319 7.58 14.76 -7.45
C ARG A 319 8.81 15.37 -8.12
N ALA A 320 9.89 15.67 -7.36
CA ALA A 320 11.14 16.17 -7.90
C ALA A 320 11.84 15.15 -8.82
N TYR A 321 11.46 13.87 -8.71
CA TYR A 321 12.03 12.77 -9.49
C TYR A 321 11.17 12.38 -10.71
N ASN A 322 10.15 13.16 -11.04
CA ASN A 322 9.34 12.97 -12.24
C ASN A 322 10.20 13.06 -13.51
N GLY A 323 10.40 11.93 -14.22
CA GLY A 323 11.29 11.84 -15.39
C GLY A 323 12.79 12.01 -15.05
N ARG A 324 13.14 11.83 -13.80
CA ARG A 324 14.50 11.91 -13.24
C ARG A 324 14.74 10.77 -12.25
N GLU A 325 14.24 9.60 -12.56
CA GLU A 325 14.29 8.42 -11.70
C GLU A 325 15.74 8.01 -11.34
N SER A 326 16.73 8.36 -12.20
CA SER A 326 18.17 8.17 -11.92
C SER A 326 18.68 8.99 -10.74
N ASP A 327 18.04 10.12 -10.43
CA ASP A 327 18.44 11.02 -9.34
C ASP A 327 17.88 10.61 -7.97
N LEU A 328 16.96 9.63 -7.92
CA LEU A 328 16.48 9.08 -6.65
C LEU A 328 17.66 8.50 -5.87
N PRO A 329 17.82 8.84 -4.57
CA PRO A 329 18.88 8.26 -3.74
C PRO A 329 18.66 6.79 -3.40
N VAL A 330 17.46 6.27 -3.68
CA VAL A 330 17.04 4.87 -3.43
C VAL A 330 16.37 4.28 -4.66
N ASP A 331 16.19 2.95 -4.66
CA ASP A 331 15.24 2.28 -5.56
C ASP A 331 14.59 1.08 -4.84
N GLN A 332 13.55 0.51 -5.42
CA GLN A 332 12.61 -0.40 -4.76
C GLN A 332 13.23 -1.72 -4.26
N HIS A 333 14.36 -2.17 -4.81
CA HIS A 333 15.13 -3.28 -4.26
C HIS A 333 15.63 -3.00 -2.82
N GLN A 334 15.95 -1.74 -2.49
CA GLN A 334 16.33 -1.33 -1.14
C GLN A 334 15.14 -1.30 -0.18
N LEU A 335 13.92 -0.99 -0.68
CA LEU A 335 12.69 -1.14 0.10
C LEU A 335 12.45 -2.59 0.48
N ILE A 336 12.60 -3.52 -0.47
CA ILE A 336 12.48 -4.97 -0.23
C ILE A 336 13.55 -5.42 0.77
N ALA A 337 14.78 -4.94 0.63
CA ALA A 337 15.90 -5.26 1.52
C ALA A 337 15.66 -4.83 2.98
N LEU A 338 14.93 -3.72 3.21
CA LEU A 338 14.56 -3.24 4.55
C LEU A 338 13.71 -4.24 5.35
N ILE A 339 13.04 -5.18 4.69
CA ILE A 339 12.19 -6.18 5.34
C ILE A 339 13.03 -7.34 5.91
N ALA A 340 14.23 -7.57 5.38
CA ALA A 340 15.12 -8.58 5.92
C ALA A 340 15.34 -8.38 7.44
N PRO A 341 15.40 -9.46 8.26
CA PRO A 341 15.59 -10.86 7.88
C PRO A 341 14.29 -11.65 7.67
N ARG A 342 13.12 -11.01 7.71
CA ARG A 342 11.82 -11.69 7.59
C ARG A 342 11.53 -12.15 6.17
N PRO A 343 10.76 -13.25 5.99
CA PRO A 343 10.43 -13.77 4.66
C PRO A 343 9.61 -12.78 3.84
N VAL A 344 9.91 -12.70 2.54
CA VAL A 344 9.22 -11.83 1.59
C VAL A 344 8.83 -12.61 0.35
N LEU A 345 7.56 -12.45 -0.06
CA LEU A 345 7.05 -12.97 -1.32
C LEU A 345 6.60 -11.82 -2.23
N ILE A 346 7.27 -11.67 -3.37
CA ILE A 346 6.86 -10.75 -4.42
C ILE A 346 6.14 -11.56 -5.49
N CYS A 347 4.89 -11.20 -5.79
CA CYS A 347 4.07 -11.84 -6.79
C CYS A 347 3.75 -10.89 -7.94
N SER A 348 3.91 -11.38 -9.17
CA SER A 348 3.67 -10.63 -10.40
C SER A 348 2.79 -11.44 -11.36
N ALA A 349 2.10 -10.74 -12.27
CA ALA A 349 1.36 -11.35 -13.37
C ALA A 349 1.99 -10.96 -14.71
N GLU A 350 2.17 -11.95 -15.62
CA GLU A 350 2.88 -11.76 -16.89
C GLU A 350 2.29 -10.68 -17.80
N GLU A 351 0.94 -10.57 -17.81
CA GLU A 351 0.23 -9.60 -18.64
C GLU A 351 0.08 -8.23 -17.99
N ASP A 352 0.47 -8.07 -16.74
CA ASP A 352 0.41 -6.80 -16.01
C ASP A 352 1.63 -5.91 -16.31
N ARG A 353 1.79 -5.56 -17.59
CA ARG A 353 2.91 -4.75 -18.05
C ARG A 353 2.94 -3.34 -17.44
N TRP A 354 1.80 -2.86 -16.93
CA TRP A 354 1.73 -1.59 -16.21
C TRP A 354 2.52 -1.63 -14.90
N ALA A 355 2.49 -2.76 -14.20
CA ALA A 355 3.23 -2.97 -12.96
C ALA A 355 4.71 -3.38 -13.17
N ASP A 356 5.16 -3.61 -14.42
CA ASP A 356 6.52 -4.05 -14.75
C ASP A 356 6.94 -5.33 -14.01
N PRO A 357 6.38 -6.50 -14.35
CA PRO A 357 6.69 -7.75 -13.67
C PRO A 357 8.17 -8.15 -13.76
N LEU A 358 8.88 -7.74 -14.81
CA LEU A 358 10.33 -7.93 -14.91
C LEU A 358 11.08 -6.99 -13.94
N GLY A 359 10.62 -5.76 -13.79
CA GLY A 359 11.16 -4.80 -12.81
C GLY A 359 10.98 -5.27 -11.38
N GLU A 360 9.84 -5.90 -11.05
CA GLU A 360 9.61 -6.54 -9.73
C GLU A 360 10.58 -7.72 -9.49
N LEU A 361 10.79 -8.59 -10.50
CA LEU A 361 11.78 -9.67 -10.43
C LEU A 361 13.20 -9.14 -10.25
N LEU A 362 13.59 -8.13 -11.01
CA LEU A 362 14.94 -7.56 -10.95
C LEU A 362 15.19 -6.88 -9.60
N ALA A 363 14.20 -6.20 -9.04
CA ALA A 363 14.28 -5.62 -7.70
C ALA A 363 14.45 -6.71 -6.62
N ALA A 364 13.68 -7.79 -6.69
CA ALA A 364 13.85 -8.92 -5.77
C ALA A 364 15.27 -9.52 -5.87
N ARG A 365 15.78 -9.69 -7.10
CA ARG A 365 17.16 -10.16 -7.32
C ARG A 365 18.22 -9.21 -6.76
N ALA A 366 18.03 -7.90 -6.91
CA ALA A 366 18.94 -6.87 -6.40
C ALA A 366 18.87 -6.71 -4.87
N ALA A 367 17.74 -7.05 -4.23
CA ALA A 367 17.60 -7.10 -2.77
C ALA A 367 18.21 -8.36 -2.14
N ALA A 368 18.26 -9.48 -2.87
CA ALA A 368 18.71 -10.78 -2.37
C ALA A 368 20.13 -10.80 -1.74
N PRO A 369 21.10 -9.96 -2.13
CA PRO A 369 22.39 -9.88 -1.43
C PRO A 369 22.24 -9.55 0.06
N VAL A 370 21.31 -8.69 0.45
CA VAL A 370 21.07 -8.34 1.87
C VAL A 370 20.52 -9.53 2.65
N PHE A 371 19.58 -10.27 2.06
CA PHE A 371 19.03 -11.48 2.69
C PHE A 371 20.14 -12.54 2.91
N ARG A 372 21.00 -12.76 1.94
CA ARG A 372 22.16 -13.68 2.10
C ARG A 372 23.16 -13.16 3.12
N PHE A 373 23.45 -11.87 3.12
CA PHE A 373 24.38 -11.23 4.06
C PHE A 373 23.92 -11.36 5.52
N LEU A 374 22.60 -11.33 5.75
CA LEU A 374 22.01 -11.46 7.08
C LEU A 374 21.68 -12.90 7.48
N ASP A 375 21.99 -13.89 6.65
CA ASP A 375 21.55 -15.29 6.81
C ASP A 375 20.02 -15.37 7.07
N ALA A 376 19.27 -14.62 6.28
CA ALA A 376 17.85 -14.34 6.49
C ALA A 376 16.95 -15.40 5.84
N ALA A 377 15.69 -15.41 6.25
CA ALA A 377 14.59 -16.14 5.62
C ALA A 377 14.45 -15.79 4.11
N PRO A 378 13.75 -16.62 3.31
CA PRO A 378 13.77 -16.48 1.86
C PRO A 378 13.08 -15.21 1.35
N LEU A 379 13.69 -14.60 0.34
CA LEU A 379 13.07 -13.65 -0.58
C LEU A 379 12.71 -14.41 -1.86
N VAL A 380 11.42 -14.53 -2.14
CA VAL A 380 10.89 -15.28 -3.27
C VAL A 380 10.17 -14.35 -4.24
N HIS A 381 10.40 -14.52 -5.52
CA HIS A 381 9.57 -13.92 -6.57
C HIS A 381 8.79 -15.02 -7.30
N ARG A 382 7.48 -14.80 -7.45
CA ARG A 382 6.57 -15.69 -8.20
C ARG A 382 5.95 -14.91 -9.36
N LEU A 383 6.04 -15.44 -10.54
CA LEU A 383 5.37 -14.95 -11.73
C LEU A 383 4.26 -15.94 -12.13
N ARG A 384 3.04 -15.46 -12.32
CA ARG A 384 1.93 -16.26 -12.85
C ARG A 384 1.42 -15.73 -14.18
N PRO A 385 0.80 -16.56 -15.03
CA PRO A 385 0.04 -16.08 -16.17
C PRO A 385 -1.11 -15.14 -15.78
N GLY A 386 -1.57 -14.32 -16.73
CA GLY A 386 -2.76 -13.47 -16.58
C GLY A 386 -2.46 -12.05 -16.17
N LYS A 387 -3.54 -11.34 -15.80
CA LYS A 387 -3.59 -9.88 -15.64
C LYS A 387 -3.49 -9.44 -14.17
N HIS A 388 -3.56 -8.11 -14.01
CA HIS A 388 -3.59 -7.40 -12.71
C HIS A 388 -4.80 -7.83 -11.87
N ASP A 389 -4.64 -8.84 -11.02
CA ASP A 389 -5.69 -9.37 -10.15
C ASP A 389 -5.11 -10.11 -8.93
N VAL A 390 -6.01 -10.53 -8.03
CA VAL A 390 -5.77 -11.51 -6.98
C VAL A 390 -6.72 -12.68 -7.23
N THR A 391 -6.18 -13.87 -7.38
CA THR A 391 -6.91 -15.09 -7.72
C THR A 391 -6.82 -16.12 -6.59
N ALA A 392 -7.63 -17.16 -6.65
CA ALA A 392 -7.50 -18.29 -5.72
C ALA A 392 -6.13 -18.98 -5.82
N GLU A 393 -5.53 -19.00 -7.01
CA GLU A 393 -4.18 -19.53 -7.24
C GLU A 393 -3.12 -18.68 -6.52
N ASP A 394 -3.29 -17.35 -6.49
CA ASP A 394 -2.41 -16.48 -5.73
C ASP A 394 -2.53 -16.79 -4.23
N TRP A 395 -3.74 -16.93 -3.71
CA TRP A 395 -3.97 -17.29 -2.31
C TRP A 395 -3.38 -18.65 -1.93
N MET A 396 -3.45 -19.66 -2.82
CA MET A 396 -2.76 -20.93 -2.59
C MET A 396 -1.26 -20.74 -2.43
N ALA A 397 -0.64 -19.94 -3.30
CA ALA A 397 0.79 -19.64 -3.20
C ALA A 397 1.16 -18.83 -1.94
N TYR A 398 0.30 -17.88 -1.52
CA TYR A 398 0.51 -17.13 -0.27
C TYR A 398 0.47 -18.05 0.94
N MET A 399 -0.52 -18.93 1.02
CA MET A 399 -0.65 -19.91 2.10
C MET A 399 0.48 -20.95 2.07
N ASP A 400 0.85 -21.46 0.90
CA ASP A 400 1.98 -22.40 0.76
C ASP A 400 3.31 -21.77 1.21
N PHE A 401 3.48 -20.46 1.00
CA PHE A 401 4.64 -19.74 1.50
C PHE A 401 4.55 -19.52 3.02
N ALA A 402 3.39 -19.10 3.52
CA ALA A 402 3.16 -18.89 4.94
C ALA A 402 3.31 -20.19 5.76
N ASP A 403 2.84 -21.33 5.25
CA ASP A 403 2.97 -22.64 5.93
C ASP A 403 4.45 -23.08 6.12
N ARG A 404 5.35 -22.55 5.30
CA ARG A 404 6.79 -22.86 5.42
C ARG A 404 7.54 -21.90 6.31
N GLU A 405 7.06 -20.66 6.42
CA GLU A 405 7.83 -19.56 7.00
C GLU A 405 7.25 -19.06 8.34
N LEU A 406 6.01 -19.40 8.69
CA LEU A 406 5.34 -19.08 9.95
C LEU A 406 5.19 -20.31 10.85
#